data_7a97284a6ed9d4ebb06bdb944e8072bf
#
_entry.id   7a97284a6ed9d4ebb06bdb944e8072bf
#
_cell.length_a   1.000
_cell.length_b   1.000
_cell.length_c   1.000
_cell.angle_alpha   90.00
_cell.angle_beta   90.00
_cell.angle_gamma   90.00
#
_symmetry.space_group_name_H-M   'P 1'
#
loop_
_entity.id
_entity.type
_entity.pdbx_description
1 polymer ?
#
loop_
_entity_poly.entity_id
_entity_poly.type
_entity_poly.pdbx_seq_one_letter_code
_entity_poly.pdbx_strand_id
1 'polypeptide(L)'
;MKKILFLVCLLLCLLLAGCGPQEKNTSGSGKVLYTVTDATGTKLSFSEKPQRIVSLNVSADEILLDMVDSKRLAALSLLADDPGICSAGDKVKSVKGRAQGSNLESVLAMQPDLVIIPDYTVEPIQGLRSAGLKVYVC
;
A
#
# COMPACT_ATOMS: atom_id res chain seq x y z
N MET A 1 25.63 37.99 37.66
CA MET A 1 25.97 36.70 37.06
C MET A 1 24.82 35.70 37.12
N LYS A 2 24.15 35.45 38.27
CA LYS A 2 23.03 34.49 38.37
C LYS A 2 21.82 34.81 37.47
N LYS A 3 21.45 36.08 37.26
CA LYS A 3 20.32 36.49 36.41
C LYS A 3 20.59 36.26 34.93
N ILE A 4 21.85 36.39 34.46
CA ILE A 4 22.25 36.16 33.08
C ILE A 4 22.24 34.66 32.78
N LEU A 5 22.69 33.84 33.73
CA LEU A 5 22.67 32.39 33.61
C LEU A 5 21.23 31.84 33.50
N PHE A 6 20.29 32.44 34.25
CA PHE A 6 18.87 32.07 34.21
C PHE A 6 18.21 32.43 32.87
N LEU A 7 18.59 33.59 32.31
CA LEU A 7 18.08 34.04 31.00
C LEU A 7 18.61 33.17 29.85
N VAL A 8 19.87 32.73 29.93
CA VAL A 8 20.49 31.84 28.93
C VAL A 8 19.87 30.45 29.01
N CYS A 9 19.59 29.90 30.19
CA CYS A 9 18.90 28.64 30.36
C CYS A 9 17.44 28.67 29.84
N LEU A 10 16.72 29.78 30.08
CA LEU A 10 15.36 29.98 29.58
C LEU A 10 15.32 30.05 28.04
N LEU A 11 16.31 30.73 27.43
CA LEU A 11 16.45 30.82 25.98
C LEU A 11 16.82 29.48 25.35
N LEU A 12 17.63 28.66 26.03
CA LEU A 12 18.01 27.32 25.54
C LEU A 12 16.86 26.32 25.60
N CYS A 13 15.96 26.42 26.58
CA CYS A 13 14.76 25.57 26.69
C CYS A 13 13.72 25.86 25.59
N LEU A 14 13.68 27.07 25.04
CA LEU A 14 12.77 27.44 23.95
C LEU A 14 13.18 26.84 22.59
N LEU A 15 14.43 26.39 22.43
CA LEU A 15 14.93 25.79 21.19
C LEU A 15 14.67 24.28 21.09
N LEU A 16 14.18 23.63 22.16
CA LEU A 16 13.91 22.18 22.20
C LEU A 16 12.44 21.79 21.95
N ALA A 17 11.54 22.75 21.73
CA ALA A 17 10.11 22.49 21.53
C ALA A 17 9.70 22.24 20.07
N GLY A 18 10.62 21.83 19.20
CA GLY A 18 10.41 21.70 17.75
C GLY A 18 10.49 20.29 17.16
N CYS A 19 10.26 19.22 17.93
CA CYS A 19 10.17 17.86 17.36
C CYS A 19 8.76 17.30 17.54
N GLY A 20 7.84 17.76 16.68
CA GLY A 20 6.60 17.01 16.43
C GLY A 20 6.91 15.78 15.57
N PRO A 21 6.12 14.67 15.69
CA PRO A 21 6.29 13.52 14.80
C PRO A 21 6.00 13.96 13.37
N GLN A 22 7.06 14.03 12.58
CA GLN A 22 6.95 14.30 11.15
C GLN A 22 6.43 13.03 10.49
N GLU A 23 5.12 12.99 10.20
CA GLU A 23 4.59 12.03 9.25
C GLU A 23 5.39 12.20 7.95
N LYS A 24 6.17 11.18 7.62
CA LYS A 24 6.83 11.09 6.31
C LYS A 24 5.74 10.88 5.26
N ASN A 25 5.10 11.96 4.85
CA ASN A 25 4.38 12.02 3.59
C ASN A 25 5.41 11.86 2.47
N THR A 26 5.56 10.65 1.97
CA THR A 26 6.26 10.38 0.71
C THR A 26 5.35 10.85 -0.43
N SER A 27 5.17 12.16 -0.53
CA SER A 27 4.48 12.80 -1.64
C SER A 27 5.48 13.02 -2.75
N GLY A 28 5.48 12.13 -3.74
CA GLY A 28 5.91 12.51 -5.07
C GLY A 28 5.14 13.78 -5.47
N SER A 29 5.84 14.77 -6.02
CA SER A 29 5.37 16.12 -6.37
C SER A 29 4.34 16.12 -7.53
N GLY A 30 3.35 15.24 -7.51
CA GLY A 30 2.24 15.19 -8.45
C GLY A 30 0.94 15.65 -7.80
N LYS A 31 0.11 16.37 -8.56
CA LYS A 31 -1.24 16.73 -8.11
C LYS A 31 -2.01 15.47 -7.76
N VAL A 32 -2.45 15.34 -6.49
CA VAL A 32 -3.29 14.22 -6.05
C VAL A 32 -4.59 14.22 -6.84
N LEU A 33 -4.88 13.12 -7.53
CA LEU A 33 -6.11 12.94 -8.31
C LEU A 33 -7.26 12.51 -7.40
N TYR A 34 -6.99 11.55 -6.52
CA TYR A 34 -7.96 11.06 -5.53
C TYR A 34 -7.24 10.39 -4.35
N THR A 35 -7.98 10.23 -3.26
CA THR A 35 -7.52 9.52 -2.05
C THR A 35 -8.59 8.50 -1.67
N VAL A 36 -8.16 7.30 -1.28
CA VAL A 36 -9.01 6.25 -0.73
C VAL A 36 -8.56 5.90 0.68
N THR A 37 -9.47 5.45 1.51
CA THR A 37 -9.16 4.93 2.84
C THR A 37 -9.42 3.42 2.83
N ASP A 38 -8.45 2.64 3.28
CA ASP A 38 -8.56 1.18 3.34
C ASP A 38 -9.26 0.69 4.63
N ALA A 39 -9.45 -0.62 4.78
CA ALA A 39 -10.10 -1.22 5.95
C ALA A 39 -9.34 -0.96 7.27
N THR A 40 -8.04 -0.67 7.22
CA THR A 40 -7.23 -0.31 8.40
C THR A 40 -7.28 1.18 8.75
N GLY A 41 -8.04 2.00 8.00
CA GLY A 41 -8.08 3.45 8.14
C GLY A 41 -6.90 4.17 7.47
N THR A 42 -6.02 3.45 6.76
CA THR A 42 -4.88 4.05 6.06
C THR A 42 -5.34 4.79 4.81
N LYS A 43 -4.90 6.03 4.65
CA LYS A 43 -5.19 6.86 3.47
C LYS A 43 -4.13 6.64 2.39
N LEU A 44 -4.56 6.27 1.20
CA LEU A 44 -3.74 6.10 0.01
C LEU A 44 -4.08 7.18 -1.00
N SER A 45 -3.11 8.00 -1.37
CA SER A 45 -3.27 9.07 -2.36
C SER A 45 -2.67 8.66 -3.70
N PHE A 46 -3.39 8.97 -4.77
CA PHE A 46 -3.02 8.63 -6.14
C PHE A 46 -2.97 9.89 -7.01
N SER A 47 -1.90 10.05 -7.77
CA SER A 47 -1.76 11.07 -8.82
C SER A 47 -2.25 10.58 -10.17
N GLU A 48 -2.41 9.27 -10.34
CA GLU A 48 -2.90 8.60 -11.54
C GLU A 48 -3.57 7.27 -11.15
N LYS A 49 -4.28 6.67 -12.10
CA LYS A 49 -4.88 5.33 -11.90
C LYS A 49 -3.77 4.28 -11.86
N PRO A 50 -3.76 3.34 -10.90
CA PRO A 50 -2.80 2.24 -10.87
C PRO A 50 -2.78 1.48 -12.19
N GLN A 51 -1.59 1.19 -12.70
CA GLN A 51 -1.37 0.50 -13.97
C GLN A 51 -0.72 -0.87 -13.79
N ARG A 52 -0.28 -1.19 -12.56
CA ARG A 52 0.40 -2.44 -12.28
C ARG A 52 -0.05 -3.00 -10.93
N ILE A 53 -1.26 -3.58 -10.94
CA ILE A 53 -1.95 -4.05 -9.74
C ILE A 53 -1.57 -5.50 -9.47
N VAL A 54 -1.20 -5.80 -8.23
CA VAL A 54 -1.07 -7.17 -7.72
C VAL A 54 -2.16 -7.40 -6.69
N SER A 55 -2.96 -8.44 -6.88
CA SER A 55 -3.97 -8.88 -5.93
C SER A 55 -3.51 -10.13 -5.17
N LEU A 56 -3.69 -10.11 -3.86
CA LEU A 56 -3.39 -11.19 -2.94
C LEU A 56 -4.67 -11.73 -2.25
N ASN A 57 -5.84 -11.35 -2.79
CA ASN A 57 -7.15 -11.71 -2.26
C ASN A 57 -8.05 -12.20 -3.40
N VAL A 58 -8.53 -13.44 -3.30
CA VAL A 58 -9.36 -14.06 -4.35
C VAL A 58 -10.68 -13.30 -4.59
N SER A 59 -11.31 -12.79 -3.55
CA SER A 59 -12.53 -11.99 -3.72
C SER A 59 -12.25 -10.68 -4.45
N ALA A 60 -11.09 -10.07 -4.21
CA ALA A 60 -10.66 -8.91 -4.98
C ALA A 60 -10.30 -9.28 -6.42
N ASP A 61 -9.74 -10.47 -6.67
CA ASP A 61 -9.47 -10.96 -8.04
C ASP A 61 -10.71 -10.97 -8.89
N GLU A 62 -11.81 -11.50 -8.36
CA GLU A 62 -13.11 -11.59 -9.07
C GLU A 62 -13.63 -10.20 -9.43
N ILE A 63 -13.60 -9.27 -8.47
CA ILE A 63 -14.02 -7.87 -8.69
C ILE A 63 -13.12 -7.17 -9.71
N LEU A 64 -11.80 -7.33 -9.59
CA LEU A 64 -10.86 -6.70 -10.49
C LEU A 64 -10.97 -7.19 -11.92
N LEU A 65 -11.20 -8.50 -12.12
CA LEU A 65 -11.39 -9.10 -13.45
C LEU A 65 -12.65 -8.58 -14.15
N ASP A 66 -13.63 -8.08 -13.40
CA ASP A 66 -14.84 -7.47 -13.95
C ASP A 66 -14.74 -5.97 -14.18
N MET A 67 -13.95 -5.27 -13.35
CA MET A 67 -13.93 -3.81 -13.32
C MET A 67 -12.70 -3.18 -13.96
N VAL A 68 -11.61 -3.94 -14.11
CA VAL A 68 -10.30 -3.40 -14.52
C VAL A 68 -9.83 -4.10 -15.79
N ASP A 69 -9.26 -3.35 -16.73
CA ASP A 69 -8.59 -3.94 -17.90
C ASP A 69 -7.47 -4.88 -17.40
N SER A 70 -7.50 -6.14 -17.85
CA SER A 70 -6.54 -7.17 -17.45
C SER A 70 -5.07 -6.79 -17.69
N LYS A 71 -4.81 -5.89 -18.64
CA LYS A 71 -3.45 -5.34 -18.88
C LYS A 71 -2.87 -4.57 -17.69
N ARG A 72 -3.75 -4.09 -16.79
CA ARG A 72 -3.35 -3.41 -15.55
C ARG A 72 -3.17 -4.37 -14.38
N LEU A 73 -3.52 -5.64 -14.54
CA LEU A 73 -3.37 -6.68 -13.52
C LEU A 73 -2.04 -7.42 -13.75
N ALA A 74 -1.04 -7.15 -12.91
CA ALA A 74 0.26 -7.82 -12.98
C ALA A 74 0.17 -9.26 -12.47
N ALA A 75 -0.60 -9.49 -11.40
CA ALA A 75 -0.84 -10.82 -10.85
C ALA A 75 -2.16 -10.86 -10.07
N LEU A 76 -2.75 -12.05 -10.05
CA LEU A 76 -3.86 -12.45 -9.18
C LEU A 76 -3.32 -13.31 -8.02
N SER A 77 -4.14 -13.58 -7.03
CA SER A 77 -3.80 -14.52 -5.96
C SER A 77 -3.59 -15.94 -6.51
N LEU A 78 -2.85 -16.77 -5.77
CA LEU A 78 -2.70 -18.19 -6.13
C LEU A 78 -4.03 -18.95 -6.16
N LEU A 79 -5.01 -18.51 -5.37
CA LEU A 79 -6.33 -19.13 -5.29
C LEU A 79 -7.22 -18.81 -6.50
N ALA A 80 -6.81 -17.89 -7.36
CA ALA A 80 -7.55 -17.54 -8.57
C ALA A 80 -7.68 -18.72 -9.56
N ASP A 81 -6.74 -19.67 -9.51
CA ASP A 81 -6.76 -20.85 -10.40
C ASP A 81 -7.63 -22.01 -9.89
N ASP A 82 -8.13 -21.92 -8.66
CA ASP A 82 -9.00 -22.96 -8.10
C ASP A 82 -10.48 -22.66 -8.40
N PRO A 83 -11.14 -23.45 -9.27
CA PRO A 83 -12.55 -23.22 -9.65
C PRO A 83 -13.53 -23.50 -8.49
N GLY A 84 -13.08 -24.16 -7.42
CA GLY A 84 -13.87 -24.36 -6.19
C GLY A 84 -13.85 -23.14 -5.26
N ILE A 85 -12.93 -22.20 -5.51
CA ILE A 85 -12.74 -21.00 -4.67
C ILE A 85 -13.02 -19.72 -5.46
N CYS A 86 -12.52 -19.61 -6.70
CA CYS A 86 -12.66 -18.45 -7.57
C CYS A 86 -13.75 -18.70 -8.63
N SER A 87 -14.77 -17.87 -8.65
CA SER A 87 -15.91 -17.97 -9.59
C SER A 87 -15.70 -17.20 -10.90
N ALA A 88 -14.55 -16.53 -11.08
CA ALA A 88 -14.28 -15.72 -12.27
C ALA A 88 -14.11 -16.52 -13.57
N GLY A 89 -13.99 -17.86 -13.49
CA GLY A 89 -13.94 -18.77 -14.62
C GLY A 89 -12.77 -18.46 -15.57
N ASP A 90 -13.04 -18.46 -16.87
CA ASP A 90 -11.99 -18.25 -17.89
C ASP A 90 -11.37 -16.86 -17.89
N LYS A 91 -11.95 -15.87 -17.23
CA LYS A 91 -11.37 -14.52 -17.11
C LYS A 91 -10.00 -14.54 -16.43
N VAL A 92 -9.78 -15.49 -15.51
CA VAL A 92 -8.50 -15.68 -14.80
C VAL A 92 -7.34 -15.89 -15.78
N LYS A 93 -7.59 -16.52 -16.93
CA LYS A 93 -6.58 -16.81 -17.96
C LYS A 93 -6.03 -15.55 -18.65
N SER A 94 -6.74 -14.42 -18.55
CA SER A 94 -6.29 -13.14 -19.11
C SER A 94 -5.11 -12.54 -18.34
N VAL A 95 -4.86 -12.96 -17.09
CA VAL A 95 -3.75 -12.52 -16.25
C VAL A 95 -2.84 -13.71 -15.95
N LYS A 96 -1.58 -13.64 -16.41
CA LYS A 96 -0.63 -14.76 -16.27
C LYS A 96 0.05 -14.80 -14.90
N GLY A 97 0.24 -13.66 -14.27
CA GLY A 97 0.94 -13.56 -12.98
C GLY A 97 0.13 -14.17 -11.84
N ARG A 98 0.81 -14.83 -10.91
CA ARG A 98 0.26 -15.31 -9.66
C ARG A 98 1.15 -14.85 -8.51
N ALA A 99 0.52 -14.40 -7.41
CA ALA A 99 1.21 -13.87 -6.27
C ALA A 99 0.67 -14.45 -4.96
N GLN A 100 1.56 -14.56 -3.97
CA GLN A 100 1.23 -14.98 -2.62
C GLN A 100 1.79 -13.98 -1.61
N GLY A 101 0.97 -13.56 -0.65
CA GLY A 101 1.33 -12.54 0.32
C GLY A 101 2.50 -12.90 1.23
N SER A 102 2.73 -14.19 1.48
CA SER A 102 3.87 -14.66 2.28
C SER A 102 5.23 -14.57 1.55
N ASN A 103 5.23 -14.34 0.23
CA ASN A 103 6.45 -14.17 -0.56
C ASN A 103 6.60 -12.70 -0.97
N LEU A 104 7.09 -11.89 -0.03
CA LEU A 104 7.30 -10.45 -0.21
C LEU A 104 8.22 -10.15 -1.40
N GLU A 105 9.30 -10.91 -1.56
CA GLU A 105 10.28 -10.69 -2.64
C GLU A 105 9.66 -10.89 -4.02
N SER A 106 8.81 -11.91 -4.19
CA SER A 106 8.13 -12.15 -5.45
C SER A 106 7.15 -11.03 -5.80
N VAL A 107 6.45 -10.46 -4.81
CA VAL A 107 5.56 -9.31 -5.01
C VAL A 107 6.37 -8.08 -5.40
N LEU A 108 7.49 -7.80 -4.71
CA LEU A 108 8.38 -6.68 -5.03
C LEU A 108 8.98 -6.79 -6.43
N ALA A 109 9.37 -7.99 -6.85
CA ALA A 109 9.91 -8.25 -8.19
C ALA A 109 8.92 -7.92 -9.31
N MET A 110 7.63 -7.96 -9.01
CA MET A 110 6.57 -7.56 -9.96
C MET A 110 6.43 -6.05 -10.10
N GLN A 111 7.11 -5.25 -9.26
CA GLN A 111 7.10 -3.77 -9.26
C GLN A 111 5.67 -3.19 -9.31
N PRO A 112 4.77 -3.58 -8.40
CA PRO A 112 3.40 -3.07 -8.43
C PRO A 112 3.33 -1.60 -8.01
N ASP A 113 2.39 -0.88 -8.57
CA ASP A 113 2.00 0.47 -8.12
C ASP A 113 0.82 0.44 -7.15
N LEU A 114 0.16 -0.73 -7.03
CA LEU A 114 -0.86 -1.02 -6.02
C LEU A 114 -0.85 -2.51 -5.69
N VAL A 115 -0.87 -2.83 -4.40
CA VAL A 115 -1.12 -4.19 -3.89
C VAL A 115 -2.45 -4.20 -3.15
N ILE A 116 -3.31 -5.18 -3.44
CA ILE A 116 -4.58 -5.41 -2.72
C ILE A 116 -4.42 -6.68 -1.89
N ILE A 117 -4.70 -6.60 -0.59
CA ILE A 117 -4.42 -7.67 0.37
C ILE A 117 -5.54 -7.74 1.42
N PRO A 118 -5.90 -8.96 1.91
CA PRO A 118 -6.91 -9.09 2.95
C PRO A 118 -6.38 -8.61 4.33
N ASP A 119 -7.29 -8.15 5.18
CA ASP A 119 -7.00 -7.53 6.48
C ASP A 119 -6.41 -8.49 7.53
N TYR A 120 -6.62 -9.80 7.38
CA TYR A 120 -6.10 -10.81 8.33
C TYR A 120 -4.61 -11.16 8.14
N THR A 121 -3.88 -10.48 7.24
CA THR A 121 -2.48 -10.75 6.91
C THR A 121 -1.55 -9.63 7.41
N VAL A 122 -1.43 -9.46 8.72
CA VAL A 122 -0.75 -8.30 9.34
C VAL A 122 0.73 -8.15 8.94
N GLU A 123 1.53 -9.24 9.05
CA GLU A 123 2.97 -9.19 8.75
C GLU A 123 3.26 -8.84 7.28
N PRO A 124 2.64 -9.48 6.28
CA PRO A 124 2.80 -9.10 4.89
C PRO A 124 2.41 -7.65 4.59
N ILE A 125 1.33 -7.15 5.21
CA ILE A 125 0.90 -5.74 5.06
C ILE A 125 2.01 -4.78 5.49
N GLN A 126 2.59 -5.01 6.68
CA GLN A 126 3.67 -4.16 7.20
C GLN A 126 4.92 -4.25 6.34
N GLY A 127 5.31 -5.45 5.90
CA GLY A 127 6.47 -5.66 5.03
C GLY A 127 6.34 -4.90 3.71
N LEU A 128 5.21 -5.03 3.03
CA LEU A 128 4.93 -4.35 1.75
C LEU A 128 4.92 -2.81 1.91
N ARG A 129 4.29 -2.29 2.97
CA ARG A 129 4.29 -0.85 3.26
C ARG A 129 5.67 -0.32 3.58
N SER A 130 6.47 -1.07 4.36
CA SER A 130 7.85 -0.70 4.69
C SER A 130 8.76 -0.67 3.46
N ALA A 131 8.46 -1.50 2.46
CA ALA A 131 9.13 -1.49 1.15
C ALA A 131 8.68 -0.32 0.25
N GLY A 132 7.77 0.55 0.73
CA GLY A 132 7.32 1.74 0.00
C GLY A 132 6.16 1.51 -0.97
N LEU A 133 5.56 0.33 -0.97
CA LEU A 133 4.42 0.02 -1.84
C LEU A 133 3.11 0.63 -1.31
N LYS A 134 2.23 1.02 -2.23
CA LYS A 134 0.85 1.34 -1.90
C LYS A 134 0.08 0.04 -1.68
N VAL A 135 -0.37 -0.17 -0.44
CA VAL A 135 -1.08 -1.40 -0.03
C VAL A 135 -2.47 -1.04 0.42
N TYR A 136 -3.47 -1.48 -0.33
CA TYR A 136 -4.89 -1.36 0.00
C TYR A 136 -5.36 -2.63 0.70
N VAL A 137 -5.80 -2.48 1.93
CA VAL A 137 -6.31 -3.59 2.75
C VAL A 137 -7.84 -3.64 2.62
N CYS A 138 -8.39 -4.81 2.30
CA CYS A 138 -9.83 -5.04 2.12
C CYS A 138 -10.36 -6.19 2.97
#